data_f8c0bffb85068a9b6695a7188b2ac096
#
_entry.id   f8c0bffb85068a9b6695a7188b2ac096
#
_cell.length_a   1.000
_cell.length_b   1.000
_cell.length_c   1.000
_cell.angle_alpha   90.00
_cell.angle_beta   90.00
_cell.angle_gamma   90.00
#
_symmetry.space_group_name_H-M   'P 1'
#
loop_
_entity.id
_entity.type
_entity.pdbx_description
1 polymer ?
#
loop_
_entity_poly.entity_id
_entity_poly.type
_entity_poly.pdbx_seq_one_letter_code
_entity_poly.pdbx_strand_id
1 'polypeptide(L)'
;MKYNKFGNTGFDISAVTYGGIVSASVLDDRLMLADGQKQSDYFVSWAVDQGINYFDVAPTYGNAQENLGNSLAPYRKNVYLACKSNERLREKAEPEMMESLRLLKTDYFDVYQIHGLCTMEELETAFGPGGIMEMMREMKEKGLARRLGITAHSQQVALKALEYYDFDTVLFPFNWHMNMAYGMGDQLLKTAREKNMGVLCMKTMIERSWKDDEDRYTSAWPKSWCKPFDVNAQSDLLLAAVKYALSLGVDTIIPPGNFDHFKFAVDHLDEMLANPFSDEDRKLLTAHLAKVKDYPFFDETCY
;
A
#
# COMPACT_ATOMS: atom_id res chain seq x y z
N MET A 1 2.21 19.73 2.20
CA MET A 1 1.77 18.33 2.55
C MET A 1 0.80 18.36 3.71
N LYS A 2 -0.33 17.67 3.63
CA LYS A 2 -1.27 17.47 4.74
C LYS A 2 -0.86 16.25 5.57
N TYR A 3 -1.02 16.34 6.90
CA TYR A 3 -0.82 15.22 7.83
C TYR A 3 -2.14 14.85 8.49
N ASN A 4 -2.35 13.56 8.68
CA ASN A 4 -3.54 12.99 9.32
C ASN A 4 -3.13 12.16 10.54
N LYS A 5 -3.97 12.16 11.58
CA LYS A 5 -3.86 11.21 12.68
C LYS A 5 -4.03 9.79 12.15
N PHE A 6 -3.10 8.92 12.47
CA PHE A 6 -3.12 7.53 11.97
C PHE A 6 -3.78 6.61 13.00
N GLY A 7 -5.10 6.70 13.06
CA GLY A 7 -5.88 6.00 14.06
C GLY A 7 -5.37 6.26 15.49
N ASN A 8 -5.27 5.20 16.30
CA ASN A 8 -4.75 5.22 17.65
C ASN A 8 -3.23 4.95 17.77
N THR A 9 -2.51 4.92 16.65
CA THR A 9 -1.06 4.61 16.62
C THR A 9 -0.22 5.65 17.36
N GLY A 10 -0.72 6.88 17.50
CA GLY A 10 0.04 8.03 18.00
C GLY A 10 0.91 8.69 16.92
N PHE A 11 0.78 8.29 15.65
CA PHE A 11 1.53 8.84 14.53
C PHE A 11 0.70 9.90 13.80
N ASP A 12 1.38 10.96 13.35
CA ASP A 12 0.86 11.91 12.38
C ASP A 12 1.55 11.63 11.04
N ILE A 13 0.81 11.08 10.06
CA ILE A 13 1.38 10.64 8.79
C ILE A 13 0.95 11.52 7.63
N SER A 14 1.80 11.62 6.61
CA SER A 14 1.49 12.32 5.36
C SER A 14 0.28 11.68 4.65
N ALA A 15 -0.58 12.51 4.06
CA ALA A 15 -1.76 12.05 3.31
C ALA A 15 -1.41 11.22 2.07
N VAL A 16 -0.15 11.24 1.65
CA VAL A 16 0.43 10.36 0.62
C VAL A 16 1.57 9.57 1.24
N THR A 17 1.57 8.26 1.01
CA THR A 17 2.60 7.31 1.47
C THR A 17 3.55 7.00 0.31
N TYR A 18 4.86 6.93 0.61
CA TYR A 18 5.83 6.40 -0.33
C TYR A 18 5.74 4.87 -0.39
N GLY A 19 5.21 4.33 -1.49
CA GLY A 19 5.20 2.90 -1.74
C GLY A 19 6.61 2.41 -2.13
N GLY A 20 7.22 1.57 -1.30
CA GLY A 20 8.62 1.16 -1.45
C GLY A 20 8.97 0.50 -2.77
N ILE A 21 8.00 -0.08 -3.49
CA ILE A 21 8.21 -0.62 -4.84
C ILE A 21 8.71 0.45 -5.83
N VAL A 22 8.49 1.75 -5.58
CA VAL A 22 9.06 2.86 -6.35
C VAL A 22 10.60 2.77 -6.37
N SER A 23 11.22 2.35 -5.26
CA SER A 23 12.66 2.15 -5.13
C SER A 23 13.17 0.86 -5.80
N ALA A 24 12.31 -0.05 -6.24
CA ALA A 24 12.74 -1.26 -6.94
C ALA A 24 13.30 -0.93 -8.31
N SER A 25 14.44 -1.52 -8.63
CA SER A 25 15.03 -1.51 -9.97
C SER A 25 15.07 -2.91 -10.61
N VAL A 26 14.94 -3.93 -9.80
CA VAL A 26 14.79 -5.32 -10.23
C VAL A 26 13.57 -5.89 -9.54
N LEU A 27 12.56 -6.31 -10.29
CA LEU A 27 11.39 -7.01 -9.76
C LEU A 27 11.43 -8.50 -10.10
N ASP A 28 11.82 -8.81 -11.33
CA ASP A 28 11.96 -10.16 -11.86
C ASP A 28 12.99 -10.14 -13.02
N ASP A 29 13.21 -11.28 -13.66
CA ASP A 29 14.16 -11.43 -14.76
C ASP A 29 13.84 -10.57 -16.00
N ARG A 30 12.61 -10.05 -16.09
CA ARG A 30 12.14 -9.23 -17.23
C ARG A 30 12.16 -7.74 -16.94
N LEU A 31 12.25 -7.35 -15.67
CA LEU A 31 12.24 -5.93 -15.29
C LEU A 31 13.49 -5.59 -14.49
N MET A 32 14.51 -5.15 -15.22
CA MET A 32 15.78 -4.69 -14.68
C MET A 32 16.05 -3.26 -15.20
N LEU A 33 16.06 -2.28 -14.29
CA LEU A 33 16.32 -0.87 -14.61
C LEU A 33 17.75 -0.51 -14.22
N ALA A 34 18.43 0.22 -15.08
CA ALA A 34 19.76 0.75 -14.80
C ALA A 34 19.72 1.81 -13.67
N ASP A 35 20.84 2.01 -12.97
CA ASP A 35 21.03 3.05 -11.95
C ASP A 35 19.98 3.04 -10.81
N GLY A 36 19.47 1.86 -10.44
CA GLY A 36 18.37 1.72 -9.49
C GLY A 36 18.62 2.39 -8.14
N GLN A 37 19.82 2.24 -7.55
CA GLN A 37 20.14 2.89 -6.27
C GLN A 37 20.12 4.42 -6.42
N LYS A 38 20.73 4.96 -7.46
CA LYS A 38 20.76 6.41 -7.71
C LYS A 38 19.37 7.00 -7.92
N GLN A 39 18.50 6.26 -8.62
CA GLN A 39 17.10 6.66 -8.77
C GLN A 39 16.36 6.63 -7.42
N SER A 40 16.55 5.58 -6.63
CA SER A 40 15.97 5.48 -5.28
C SER A 40 16.42 6.63 -4.39
N ASP A 41 17.72 6.99 -4.41
CA ASP A 41 18.27 8.13 -3.64
C ASP A 41 17.56 9.44 -4.01
N TYR A 42 17.38 9.68 -5.30
CA TYR A 42 16.66 10.87 -5.78
C TYR A 42 15.18 10.86 -5.37
N PHE A 43 14.48 9.73 -5.56
CA PHE A 43 13.05 9.63 -5.26
C PHE A 43 12.75 9.78 -3.77
N VAL A 44 13.57 9.15 -2.92
CA VAL A 44 13.42 9.23 -1.46
C VAL A 44 13.74 10.63 -0.94
N SER A 45 14.85 11.23 -1.41
CA SER A 45 15.20 12.62 -1.04
C SER A 45 14.08 13.57 -1.44
N TRP A 46 13.61 13.49 -2.69
CA TRP A 46 12.50 14.30 -3.16
C TRP A 46 11.23 14.10 -2.30
N ALA A 47 10.88 12.85 -1.98
CA ALA A 47 9.72 12.56 -1.15
C ALA A 47 9.81 13.22 0.24
N VAL A 48 10.97 13.09 0.90
CA VAL A 48 11.21 13.72 2.21
C VAL A 48 11.13 15.25 2.12
N ASP A 49 11.70 15.86 1.06
CA ASP A 49 11.64 17.29 0.83
C ASP A 49 10.20 17.79 0.59
N GLN A 50 9.32 16.94 0.04
CA GLN A 50 7.88 17.22 -0.07
C GLN A 50 7.10 16.99 1.23
N GLY A 51 7.76 16.55 2.31
CA GLY A 51 7.15 16.29 3.60
C GLY A 51 6.50 14.92 3.73
N ILE A 52 6.83 13.96 2.86
CA ILE A 52 6.44 12.57 3.04
C ILE A 52 7.17 11.99 4.26
N ASN A 53 6.43 11.43 5.19
CA ASN A 53 6.99 10.86 6.41
C ASN A 53 6.56 9.41 6.68
N TYR A 54 5.82 8.77 5.77
CA TYR A 54 5.43 7.36 5.89
C TYR A 54 5.86 6.58 4.64
N PHE A 55 6.63 5.52 4.86
CA PHE A 55 7.22 4.65 3.85
C PHE A 55 6.74 3.22 4.10
N ASP A 56 6.28 2.53 3.05
CA ASP A 56 5.68 1.20 3.15
C ASP A 56 6.31 0.25 2.13
N VAL A 57 6.99 -0.80 2.56
CA VAL A 57 7.73 -1.73 1.72
C VAL A 57 7.41 -3.19 2.06
N ALA A 58 7.80 -4.12 1.19
CA ALA A 58 7.67 -5.56 1.43
C ALA A 58 8.87 -6.34 0.83
N PRO A 59 9.19 -7.53 1.37
CA PRO A 59 10.22 -8.42 0.82
C PRO A 59 9.97 -8.81 -0.64
N THR A 60 8.70 -8.95 -1.03
CA THR A 60 8.29 -9.34 -2.39
C THR A 60 8.44 -8.26 -3.46
N TYR A 61 8.98 -7.09 -3.11
CA TYR A 61 9.16 -5.98 -4.05
C TYR A 61 10.56 -5.98 -4.70
N GLY A 62 11.06 -7.16 -5.10
CA GLY A 62 12.38 -7.31 -5.71
C GLY A 62 13.49 -6.75 -4.80
N ASN A 63 14.37 -5.91 -5.35
CA ASN A 63 15.46 -5.29 -4.57
C ASN A 63 15.06 -3.97 -3.87
N ALA A 64 13.75 -3.69 -3.72
CA ALA A 64 13.26 -2.44 -3.13
C ALA A 64 13.78 -2.19 -1.71
N GLN A 65 13.85 -3.25 -0.87
CA GLN A 65 14.30 -3.09 0.52
C GLN A 65 15.76 -2.63 0.61
N GLU A 66 16.64 -3.18 -0.21
CA GLU A 66 18.06 -2.80 -0.24
C GLU A 66 18.23 -1.35 -0.72
N ASN A 67 17.60 -0.99 -1.84
CA ASN A 67 17.69 0.37 -2.38
C ASN A 67 17.08 1.39 -1.41
N LEU A 68 15.88 1.10 -0.89
CA LEU A 68 15.21 1.97 0.07
C LEU A 68 15.99 2.11 1.37
N GLY A 69 16.55 1.02 1.90
CA GLY A 69 17.35 1.04 3.12
C GLY A 69 18.57 1.95 3.01
N ASN A 70 19.26 1.94 1.85
CA ASN A 70 20.36 2.85 1.57
C ASN A 70 19.88 4.30 1.51
N SER A 71 18.82 4.56 0.74
CA SER A 71 18.31 5.92 0.48
C SER A 71 17.66 6.54 1.74
N LEU A 72 17.00 5.71 2.58
CA LEU A 72 16.24 6.18 3.74
C LEU A 72 17.11 6.33 5.00
N ALA A 73 18.29 5.71 5.03
CA ALA A 73 19.17 5.72 6.20
C ALA A 73 19.42 7.13 6.80
N PRO A 74 19.67 8.19 6.00
CA PRO A 74 19.86 9.54 6.56
C PRO A 74 18.60 10.11 7.23
N TYR A 75 17.42 9.65 6.85
CA TYR A 75 16.12 10.19 7.26
C TYR A 75 15.38 9.31 8.26
N ARG A 76 15.88 8.06 8.53
CA ARG A 76 15.16 7.02 9.27
C ARG A 76 14.54 7.48 10.60
N LYS A 77 15.19 8.36 11.32
CA LYS A 77 14.72 8.87 12.63
C LYS A 77 13.56 9.88 12.52
N ASN A 78 13.35 10.44 11.34
CA ASN A 78 12.37 11.49 11.08
C ASN A 78 11.13 10.98 10.31
N VAL A 79 11.11 9.67 10.00
CA VAL A 79 10.04 9.06 9.21
C VAL A 79 9.54 7.78 9.87
N TYR A 80 8.33 7.38 9.50
CA TYR A 80 7.76 6.09 9.85
C TYR A 80 8.02 5.08 8.73
N LEU A 81 8.43 3.88 9.09
CA LEU A 81 8.72 2.80 8.16
C LEU A 81 7.84 1.59 8.48
N ALA A 82 7.05 1.18 7.52
CA ALA A 82 6.25 -0.04 7.56
C ALA A 82 6.90 -1.13 6.69
N CYS A 83 6.86 -2.37 7.19
CA CYS A 83 7.23 -3.56 6.43
C CYS A 83 6.18 -4.66 6.62
N LYS A 84 6.32 -5.75 5.86
CA LYS A 84 5.31 -6.82 5.79
C LYS A 84 5.98 -8.19 5.67
N SER A 85 5.20 -9.25 5.91
CA SER A 85 5.57 -10.61 5.52
C SER A 85 4.44 -11.30 4.77
N ASN A 86 4.79 -11.99 3.69
CA ASN A 86 3.87 -12.89 2.99
C ASN A 86 3.78 -14.26 3.65
N GLU A 87 4.69 -14.57 4.54
CA GLU A 87 4.72 -15.84 5.24
C GLU A 87 3.60 -15.91 6.28
N ARG A 88 3.00 -17.08 6.43
CA ARG A 88 1.94 -17.33 7.42
C ARG A 88 2.44 -18.09 8.63
N LEU A 89 3.57 -18.79 8.50
CA LEU A 89 4.20 -19.56 9.57
C LEU A 89 5.38 -18.79 10.16
N ARG A 90 5.49 -18.82 11.47
CA ARG A 90 6.57 -18.17 12.24
C ARG A 90 7.97 -18.56 11.75
N GLU A 91 8.19 -19.85 11.51
CA GLU A 91 9.51 -20.39 11.13
C GLU A 91 10.10 -19.74 9.88
N LYS A 92 9.22 -19.22 8.98
CA LYS A 92 9.60 -18.51 7.75
C LYS A 92 9.54 -16.99 7.92
N ALA A 93 8.54 -16.50 8.63
CA ALA A 93 8.32 -15.07 8.83
C ALA A 93 9.40 -14.40 9.70
N GLU A 94 9.90 -15.10 10.72
CA GLU A 94 10.92 -14.54 11.62
C GLU A 94 12.26 -14.30 10.91
N PRO A 95 12.85 -15.24 10.17
CA PRO A 95 14.04 -14.98 9.36
C PRO A 95 13.81 -13.88 8.29
N GLU A 96 12.63 -13.85 7.63
CA GLU A 96 12.29 -12.82 6.65
C GLU A 96 12.25 -11.43 7.29
N MET A 97 11.67 -11.29 8.49
CA MET A 97 11.66 -10.02 9.23
C MET A 97 13.07 -9.55 9.59
N MET A 98 13.93 -10.47 10.07
CA MET A 98 15.30 -10.14 10.43
C MET A 98 16.13 -9.71 9.22
N GLU A 99 15.92 -10.36 8.08
CA GLU A 99 16.57 -9.96 6.82
C GLU A 99 16.04 -8.61 6.33
N SER A 100 14.74 -8.34 6.48
CA SER A 100 14.16 -7.04 6.17
C SER A 100 14.74 -5.91 7.01
N LEU A 101 14.95 -6.12 8.32
CA LEU A 101 15.62 -5.16 9.21
C LEU A 101 17.04 -4.88 8.72
N ARG A 102 17.77 -5.92 8.33
CA ARG A 102 19.15 -5.81 7.82
C ARG A 102 19.21 -5.03 6.51
N LEU A 103 18.36 -5.35 5.52
CA LEU A 103 18.31 -4.70 4.22
C LEU A 103 17.89 -3.24 4.34
N LEU A 104 16.91 -2.97 5.19
CA LEU A 104 16.39 -1.63 5.42
C LEU A 104 17.24 -0.80 6.40
N LYS A 105 18.34 -1.37 6.92
CA LYS A 105 19.30 -0.69 7.83
C LYS A 105 18.63 -0.03 9.02
N THR A 106 17.71 -0.76 9.66
CA THR A 106 16.94 -0.29 10.81
C THR A 106 16.82 -1.36 11.88
N ASP A 107 16.68 -0.93 13.14
CA ASP A 107 16.55 -1.83 14.28
C ASP A 107 15.08 -2.13 14.62
N TYR A 108 14.14 -1.45 13.97
CA TYR A 108 12.71 -1.61 14.22
C TYR A 108 11.86 -1.14 13.03
N PHE A 109 10.64 -1.64 12.99
CA PHE A 109 9.57 -1.10 12.14
C PHE A 109 8.58 -0.27 12.97
N ASP A 110 8.09 0.82 12.43
CA ASP A 110 7.00 1.58 13.06
C ASP A 110 5.68 0.82 12.93
N VAL A 111 5.46 0.15 11.79
CA VAL A 111 4.35 -0.78 11.57
C VAL A 111 4.87 -2.06 10.91
N TYR A 112 4.47 -3.24 11.44
CA TYR A 112 4.72 -4.52 10.79
C TYR A 112 3.41 -5.21 10.48
N GLN A 113 3.26 -5.77 9.26
CA GLN A 113 1.95 -6.17 8.74
C GLN A 113 1.95 -7.62 8.22
N ILE A 114 0.85 -8.34 8.41
CA ILE A 114 0.58 -9.54 7.61
C ILE A 114 0.24 -9.07 6.20
N HIS A 115 0.92 -9.59 5.18
CA HIS A 115 0.80 -9.12 3.81
C HIS A 115 -0.27 -9.89 3.03
N GLY A 116 -1.22 -9.17 2.44
CA GLY A 116 -2.09 -9.68 1.38
C GLY A 116 -3.01 -10.83 1.79
N LEU A 117 -3.64 -10.78 2.96
CA LEU A 117 -4.64 -11.78 3.37
C LEU A 117 -5.77 -11.86 2.33
N CYS A 118 -6.01 -13.06 1.80
CA CYS A 118 -6.98 -13.31 0.75
C CYS A 118 -7.94 -14.46 1.09
N THR A 119 -7.49 -15.51 1.77
CA THR A 119 -8.30 -16.69 2.09
C THR A 119 -8.42 -16.93 3.59
N MET A 120 -9.48 -17.66 3.98
CA MET A 120 -9.67 -18.08 5.37
C MET A 120 -8.58 -19.05 5.82
N GLU A 121 -8.08 -19.90 4.93
CA GLU A 121 -6.99 -20.84 5.21
C GLU A 121 -5.70 -20.08 5.59
N GLU A 122 -5.36 -19.03 4.84
CA GLU A 122 -4.23 -18.15 5.19
C GLU A 122 -4.41 -17.52 6.57
N LEU A 123 -5.62 -17.05 6.87
CA LEU A 123 -5.94 -16.46 8.16
C LEU A 123 -5.81 -17.48 9.30
N GLU A 124 -6.40 -18.65 9.16
CA GLU A 124 -6.32 -19.72 10.15
C GLU A 124 -4.87 -20.16 10.39
N THR A 125 -4.08 -20.28 9.33
CA THR A 125 -2.65 -20.58 9.43
C THR A 125 -1.89 -19.47 10.18
N ALA A 126 -2.15 -18.21 9.86
CA ALA A 126 -1.47 -17.07 10.47
C ALA A 126 -1.76 -16.93 11.97
N PHE A 127 -2.96 -17.33 12.42
CA PHE A 127 -3.40 -17.25 13.82
C PHE A 127 -3.33 -18.56 14.58
N GLY A 128 -3.10 -19.69 13.89
CA GLY A 128 -2.95 -21.00 14.49
C GLY A 128 -1.62 -21.21 15.20
N PRO A 129 -1.42 -22.39 15.81
CA PRO A 129 -0.15 -22.74 16.48
C PRO A 129 1.04 -22.65 15.51
N GLY A 130 2.11 -21.95 15.92
CA GLY A 130 3.27 -21.68 15.08
C GLY A 130 3.02 -20.67 13.97
N GLY A 131 1.88 -19.98 14.00
CA GLY A 131 1.55 -18.94 13.03
C GLY A 131 2.34 -17.64 13.23
N ILE A 132 2.33 -16.80 12.19
CA ILE A 132 3.05 -15.52 12.21
C ILE A 132 2.61 -14.60 13.35
N MET A 133 1.35 -14.66 13.80
CA MET A 133 0.84 -13.80 14.86
C MET A 133 1.51 -14.04 16.21
N GLU A 134 1.98 -15.25 16.50
CA GLU A 134 2.79 -15.51 17.71
C GLU A 134 4.08 -14.69 17.65
N MET A 135 4.78 -14.74 16.51
CA MET A 135 6.01 -13.97 16.27
C MET A 135 5.75 -12.46 16.33
N MET A 136 4.71 -11.97 15.64
CA MET A 136 4.43 -10.54 15.60
C MET A 136 4.15 -9.93 16.99
N ARG A 137 3.42 -10.66 17.85
CA ARG A 137 3.19 -10.23 19.26
C ARG A 137 4.50 -10.13 20.03
N GLU A 138 5.33 -11.16 19.92
CA GLU A 138 6.64 -11.19 20.57
C GLU A 138 7.56 -10.06 20.07
N MET A 139 7.60 -9.81 18.75
CA MET A 139 8.39 -8.73 18.16
C MET A 139 7.89 -7.34 18.58
N LYS A 140 6.58 -7.18 18.79
CA LYS A 140 6.02 -5.95 19.38
C LYS A 140 6.48 -5.76 20.82
N GLU A 141 6.46 -6.81 21.63
CA GLU A 141 6.96 -6.77 23.02
C GLU A 141 8.46 -6.44 23.10
N LYS A 142 9.26 -6.97 22.15
CA LYS A 142 10.70 -6.68 22.03
C LYS A 142 11.01 -5.30 21.45
N GLY A 143 9.99 -4.57 20.97
CA GLY A 143 10.16 -3.25 20.34
C GLY A 143 10.68 -3.26 18.90
N LEU A 144 10.78 -4.43 18.27
CA LEU A 144 11.16 -4.58 16.87
C LEU A 144 10.02 -4.19 15.90
N ALA A 145 8.77 -4.20 16.37
CA ALA A 145 7.59 -3.65 15.71
C ALA A 145 6.80 -2.80 16.69
N ARG A 146 6.64 -1.51 16.42
CA ARG A 146 5.92 -0.60 17.34
C ARG A 146 4.41 -0.79 17.28
N ARG A 147 3.89 -1.05 16.09
CA ARG A 147 2.47 -1.28 15.78
C ARG A 147 2.32 -2.48 14.86
N LEU A 148 1.17 -3.17 14.97
CA LEU A 148 0.86 -4.30 14.12
C LEU A 148 -0.32 -3.97 13.20
N GLY A 149 -0.21 -4.38 11.94
CA GLY A 149 -1.23 -4.16 10.95
C GLY A 149 -1.53 -5.38 10.09
N ILE A 150 -2.53 -5.22 9.26
CA ILE A 150 -2.84 -6.18 8.19
C ILE A 150 -2.92 -5.47 6.84
N THR A 151 -2.58 -6.20 5.79
CA THR A 151 -3.01 -5.87 4.44
C THR A 151 -3.87 -7.01 3.90
N ALA A 152 -4.91 -6.69 3.16
CA ALA A 152 -5.83 -7.70 2.66
C ALA A 152 -6.33 -7.36 1.26
N HIS A 153 -6.75 -8.41 0.55
CA HIS A 153 -7.42 -8.30 -0.74
C HIS A 153 -8.88 -8.80 -0.66
N SER A 154 -9.24 -9.54 0.39
CA SER A 154 -10.61 -9.94 0.69
C SER A 154 -11.15 -9.16 1.89
N GLN A 155 -12.29 -8.50 1.71
CA GLN A 155 -12.98 -7.81 2.80
C GLN A 155 -13.44 -8.77 3.89
N GLN A 156 -13.94 -9.94 3.52
CA GLN A 156 -14.43 -10.93 4.48
C GLN A 156 -13.31 -11.46 5.38
N VAL A 157 -12.15 -11.77 4.78
CA VAL A 157 -10.97 -12.23 5.51
C VAL A 157 -10.42 -11.14 6.41
N ALA A 158 -10.36 -9.90 5.92
CA ALA A 158 -9.95 -8.76 6.73
C ALA A 158 -10.85 -8.54 7.94
N LEU A 159 -12.18 -8.54 7.75
CA LEU A 159 -13.14 -8.42 8.86
C LEU A 159 -12.97 -9.54 9.87
N LYS A 160 -12.76 -10.77 9.41
CA LYS A 160 -12.52 -11.92 10.31
C LYS A 160 -11.20 -11.79 11.07
N ALA A 161 -10.14 -11.27 10.45
CA ALA A 161 -8.88 -10.99 11.13
C ALA A 161 -9.06 -9.98 12.28
N LEU A 162 -9.94 -8.97 12.10
CA LEU A 162 -10.24 -7.97 13.14
C LEU A 162 -11.07 -8.52 14.32
N GLU A 163 -11.66 -9.72 14.18
CA GLU A 163 -12.25 -10.44 15.31
C GLU A 163 -11.17 -11.16 16.15
N TYR A 164 -10.07 -11.59 15.53
CA TYR A 164 -9.02 -12.37 16.19
C TYR A 164 -7.98 -11.49 16.90
N TYR A 165 -7.78 -10.28 16.43
CA TYR A 165 -6.80 -9.37 17.02
C TYR A 165 -7.14 -7.89 16.75
N ASP A 166 -6.87 -7.02 17.74
CA ASP A 166 -7.04 -5.58 17.60
C ASP A 166 -5.80 -4.97 16.93
N PHE A 167 -5.77 -5.03 15.59
CA PHE A 167 -4.71 -4.42 14.80
C PHE A 167 -4.72 -2.90 14.88
N ASP A 168 -3.53 -2.30 14.86
CA ASP A 168 -3.36 -0.86 14.86
C ASP A 168 -3.68 -0.24 13.49
N THR A 169 -3.46 -0.98 12.38
CA THR A 169 -3.64 -0.46 11.01
C THR A 169 -4.23 -1.48 10.04
N VAL A 170 -4.92 -0.98 9.02
CA VAL A 170 -5.37 -1.78 7.87
C VAL A 170 -5.00 -1.09 6.56
N LEU A 171 -4.39 -1.85 5.65
CA LEU A 171 -4.11 -1.44 4.28
C LEU A 171 -4.98 -2.29 3.34
N PHE A 172 -5.90 -1.62 2.63
CA PHE A 172 -6.87 -2.28 1.76
C PHE A 172 -7.11 -1.43 0.50
N PRO A 173 -7.54 -2.02 -0.64
CA PRO A 173 -7.87 -1.26 -1.85
C PRO A 173 -9.23 -0.54 -1.73
N PHE A 174 -9.33 0.45 -0.87
CA PHE A 174 -10.47 1.36 -0.75
C PHE A 174 -10.54 2.30 -1.97
N ASN A 175 -10.60 1.73 -3.16
CA ASN A 175 -10.53 2.47 -4.40
C ASN A 175 -11.85 2.46 -5.18
N TRP A 176 -11.96 3.37 -6.13
CA TRP A 176 -13.14 3.58 -6.95
C TRP A 176 -13.63 2.31 -7.65
N HIS A 177 -12.71 1.52 -8.25
CA HIS A 177 -13.08 0.34 -9.02
C HIS A 177 -13.64 -0.76 -8.12
N MET A 178 -12.92 -1.11 -7.04
CA MET A 178 -13.33 -2.18 -6.11
C MET A 178 -14.66 -1.86 -5.44
N ASN A 179 -14.83 -0.61 -5.03
CA ASN A 179 -16.07 -0.21 -4.37
C ASN A 179 -17.22 -0.07 -5.36
N MET A 180 -17.05 0.63 -6.49
CA MET A 180 -18.16 0.89 -7.44
C MET A 180 -18.56 -0.37 -8.22
N ALA A 181 -17.63 -1.29 -8.52
CA ALA A 181 -17.93 -2.53 -9.24
C ALA A 181 -18.47 -3.64 -8.34
N TYR A 182 -17.94 -3.77 -7.11
CA TYR A 182 -18.14 -4.94 -6.26
C TYR A 182 -18.66 -4.62 -4.85
N GLY A 183 -18.83 -3.35 -4.51
CA GLY A 183 -19.27 -2.92 -3.17
C GLY A 183 -18.25 -3.22 -2.07
N MET A 184 -16.98 -3.41 -2.43
CA MET A 184 -15.93 -3.79 -1.48
C MET A 184 -15.37 -2.60 -0.74
N GLY A 185 -15.11 -2.78 0.54
CA GLY A 185 -14.40 -1.84 1.40
C GLY A 185 -15.27 -1.11 2.41
N ASP A 186 -16.55 -0.85 2.13
CA ASP A 186 -17.41 -0.02 2.98
C ASP A 186 -17.53 -0.54 4.42
N GLN A 187 -17.82 -1.85 4.56
CA GLN A 187 -17.96 -2.44 5.89
C GLN A 187 -16.62 -2.50 6.63
N LEU A 188 -15.54 -2.84 5.93
CA LEU A 188 -14.20 -2.87 6.52
C LEU A 188 -13.77 -1.47 6.98
N LEU A 189 -14.01 -0.45 6.17
CA LEU A 189 -13.69 0.94 6.51
C LEU A 189 -14.48 1.39 7.75
N LYS A 190 -15.78 1.10 7.80
CA LYS A 190 -16.62 1.37 8.96
C LYS A 190 -16.07 0.71 10.22
N THR A 191 -15.78 -0.60 10.16
CA THR A 191 -15.24 -1.36 11.29
C THR A 191 -13.87 -0.83 11.72
N ALA A 192 -12.99 -0.49 10.77
CA ALA A 192 -11.69 0.10 11.07
C ALA A 192 -11.82 1.45 11.80
N ARG A 193 -12.78 2.30 11.39
CA ARG A 193 -13.04 3.58 12.05
C ARG A 193 -13.64 3.40 13.45
N GLU A 194 -14.58 2.47 13.63
CA GLU A 194 -15.13 2.11 14.95
C GLU A 194 -14.06 1.63 15.92
N LYS A 195 -13.06 0.87 15.42
CA LYS A 195 -11.89 0.42 16.18
C LYS A 195 -10.77 1.46 16.27
N ASN A 196 -10.95 2.66 15.69
CA ASN A 196 -9.94 3.72 15.64
C ASN A 196 -8.59 3.25 15.06
N MET A 197 -8.62 2.44 14.02
CA MET A 197 -7.44 1.97 13.30
C MET A 197 -6.92 3.02 12.32
N GLY A 198 -5.61 2.98 12.06
CA GLY A 198 -5.02 3.68 10.92
C GLY A 198 -5.44 3.02 9.60
N VAL A 199 -5.93 3.82 8.65
CA VAL A 199 -6.46 3.32 7.37
C VAL A 199 -5.63 3.81 6.21
N LEU A 200 -5.03 2.86 5.48
CA LEU A 200 -4.28 3.13 4.25
C LEU A 200 -5.06 2.60 3.04
N CYS A 201 -5.08 3.39 1.97
CA CYS A 201 -5.69 3.00 0.71
C CYS A 201 -4.62 2.66 -0.33
N MET A 202 -4.54 1.40 -0.77
CA MET A 202 -3.71 1.00 -1.90
C MET A 202 -4.48 1.06 -3.22
N LYS A 203 -3.74 1.06 -4.34
CA LYS A 203 -4.28 0.98 -5.70
C LYS A 203 -5.24 2.13 -6.06
N THR A 204 -5.02 3.32 -5.51
CA THR A 204 -5.87 4.50 -5.74
C THR A 204 -5.92 4.94 -7.19
N MET A 205 -4.80 4.86 -7.90
CA MET A 205 -4.62 5.33 -9.28
C MET A 205 -4.66 4.19 -10.31
N ILE A 206 -5.19 3.05 -9.93
CA ILE A 206 -5.24 1.88 -10.79
C ILE A 206 -6.50 1.93 -11.65
N GLU A 207 -6.33 1.69 -12.94
CA GLU A 207 -7.40 1.57 -13.92
C GLU A 207 -8.06 0.19 -13.87
N ARG A 208 -7.27 -0.89 -13.96
CA ARG A 208 -7.71 -2.29 -14.06
C ARG A 208 -6.58 -3.27 -13.80
N SER A 209 -6.86 -4.58 -13.81
CA SER A 209 -5.80 -5.58 -13.91
C SER A 209 -5.09 -5.51 -15.28
N TRP A 210 -3.88 -6.04 -15.36
CA TRP A 210 -3.23 -6.29 -16.65
C TRP A 210 -4.02 -7.38 -17.41
N LYS A 211 -4.08 -7.26 -18.73
CA LYS A 211 -4.71 -8.30 -19.57
C LYS A 211 -3.85 -9.55 -19.62
N ASP A 212 -2.55 -9.32 -19.80
CA ASP A 212 -1.51 -10.33 -19.94
C ASP A 212 -0.13 -9.70 -19.70
N ASP A 213 0.91 -10.48 -19.83
CA ASP A 213 2.29 -10.04 -19.70
C ASP A 213 2.69 -9.02 -20.78
N GLU A 214 2.19 -9.15 -22.01
CA GLU A 214 2.49 -8.20 -23.07
C GLU A 214 1.94 -6.81 -22.75
N ASP A 215 0.66 -6.70 -22.31
CA ASP A 215 0.05 -5.44 -21.87
C ASP A 215 0.86 -4.80 -20.74
N ARG A 216 1.45 -5.61 -19.84
CA ARG A 216 2.27 -5.13 -18.72
C ARG A 216 3.65 -4.66 -19.16
N TYR A 217 4.42 -5.53 -19.78
CA TYR A 217 5.84 -5.28 -20.03
C TYR A 217 6.12 -4.36 -21.22
N THR A 218 5.13 -4.08 -22.08
CA THR A 218 5.20 -3.05 -23.11
C THR A 218 4.68 -1.68 -22.65
N SER A 219 4.12 -1.59 -21.43
CA SER A 219 3.63 -0.33 -20.89
C SER A 219 4.76 0.57 -20.39
N ALA A 220 4.46 1.86 -20.22
CA ALA A 220 5.39 2.81 -19.58
C ALA A 220 5.60 2.53 -18.08
N TRP A 221 4.73 1.75 -17.44
CA TRP A 221 4.73 1.54 -15.97
C TRP A 221 4.65 0.06 -15.57
N PRO A 222 5.53 -0.81 -16.04
CA PRO A 222 5.48 -2.25 -15.80
C PRO A 222 5.72 -2.65 -14.33
N LYS A 223 6.28 -1.76 -13.49
CA LYS A 223 6.48 -2.00 -12.06
C LYS A 223 5.17 -2.08 -11.29
N SER A 224 4.09 -1.50 -11.80
CA SER A 224 2.79 -1.55 -11.13
C SER A 224 2.19 -2.97 -11.21
N TRP A 225 1.68 -3.47 -10.08
CA TRP A 225 1.01 -4.79 -10.02
C TRP A 225 -0.29 -4.85 -10.84
N CYS A 226 -0.95 -3.72 -11.02
CA CYS A 226 -2.12 -3.57 -11.86
C CYS A 226 -1.88 -2.39 -12.81
N LYS A 227 -2.64 -2.30 -13.91
CA LYS A 227 -2.51 -1.22 -14.88
C LYS A 227 -2.94 0.10 -14.25
N PRO A 228 -2.06 1.09 -14.13
CA PRO A 228 -2.44 2.40 -13.67
C PRO A 228 -3.07 3.23 -14.82
N PHE A 229 -3.79 4.28 -14.46
CA PHE A 229 -4.14 5.32 -15.41
C PHE A 229 -2.89 5.99 -15.98
N ASP A 230 -2.95 6.42 -17.24
CA ASP A 230 -1.88 7.20 -17.85
C ASP A 230 -1.85 8.61 -17.26
N VAL A 231 -0.74 8.99 -16.62
CA VAL A 231 -0.58 10.29 -15.96
C VAL A 231 -0.68 11.48 -16.93
N ASN A 232 -0.42 11.25 -18.22
CA ASN A 232 -0.45 12.30 -19.25
C ASN A 232 -1.77 12.32 -20.02
N ALA A 233 -2.29 11.14 -20.37
CA ALA A 233 -3.45 11.01 -21.23
C ALA A 233 -4.79 10.88 -20.46
N GLN A 234 -4.76 10.51 -19.18
CA GLN A 234 -5.94 10.22 -18.37
C GLN A 234 -5.93 10.97 -17.03
N SER A 235 -5.37 12.18 -16.99
CA SER A 235 -5.21 12.98 -15.76
C SER A 235 -6.54 13.23 -15.03
N ASP A 236 -7.64 13.49 -15.75
CA ASP A 236 -8.94 13.74 -15.16
C ASP A 236 -9.49 12.50 -14.43
N LEU A 237 -9.34 11.30 -15.05
CA LEU A 237 -9.73 10.03 -14.45
C LEU A 237 -8.85 9.74 -13.23
N LEU A 238 -7.57 10.05 -13.31
CA LEU A 238 -6.62 9.86 -12.24
C LEU A 238 -6.92 10.76 -11.04
N LEU A 239 -7.21 12.06 -11.29
CA LEU A 239 -7.68 12.99 -10.25
C LEU A 239 -8.99 12.50 -9.62
N ALA A 240 -9.98 12.11 -10.43
CA ALA A 240 -11.26 11.59 -9.92
C ALA A 240 -11.06 10.34 -9.05
N ALA A 241 -10.18 9.40 -9.46
CA ALA A 241 -9.90 8.17 -8.72
C ALA A 241 -9.24 8.45 -7.35
N VAL A 242 -8.32 9.40 -7.29
CA VAL A 242 -7.68 9.80 -6.02
C VAL A 242 -8.66 10.56 -5.12
N LYS A 243 -9.39 11.52 -5.66
CA LYS A 243 -10.45 12.23 -4.92
C LYS A 243 -11.49 11.26 -4.34
N TYR A 244 -11.84 10.20 -5.09
CA TYR A 244 -12.71 9.14 -4.59
C TYR A 244 -12.15 8.53 -3.30
N ALA A 245 -10.91 8.04 -3.31
CA ALA A 245 -10.28 7.45 -2.14
C ALA A 245 -10.19 8.44 -0.96
N LEU A 246 -9.80 9.70 -1.23
CA LEU A 246 -9.75 10.74 -0.21
C LEU A 246 -11.13 11.05 0.39
N SER A 247 -12.22 10.99 -0.42
CA SER A 247 -13.59 11.22 0.03
C SER A 247 -14.09 10.16 1.02
N LEU A 248 -13.51 8.97 1.02
CA LEU A 248 -13.79 7.91 1.99
C LEU A 248 -13.18 8.22 3.37
N GLY A 249 -12.36 9.25 3.47
CA GLY A 249 -11.72 9.64 4.73
C GLY A 249 -10.58 8.72 5.15
N VAL A 250 -9.89 8.05 4.21
CA VAL A 250 -8.67 7.28 4.53
C VAL A 250 -7.56 8.22 5.04
N ASP A 251 -6.66 7.70 5.87
CA ASP A 251 -5.62 8.55 6.48
C ASP A 251 -4.49 8.85 5.50
N THR A 252 -4.21 7.91 4.59
CA THR A 252 -3.20 8.07 3.54
C THR A 252 -3.50 7.19 2.33
N ILE A 253 -3.04 7.64 1.17
CA ILE A 253 -3.10 6.89 -0.08
C ILE A 253 -1.70 6.37 -0.46
N ILE A 254 -1.66 5.20 -1.09
CA ILE A 254 -0.43 4.64 -1.68
C ILE A 254 -0.58 4.62 -3.20
N PRO A 255 0.10 5.52 -3.92
CA PRO A 255 0.15 5.48 -5.38
C PRO A 255 0.78 4.19 -5.93
N PRO A 256 0.56 3.85 -7.21
CA PRO A 256 1.24 2.73 -7.86
C PRO A 256 2.77 2.84 -7.80
N GLY A 257 3.47 1.73 -8.00
CA GLY A 257 4.92 1.59 -7.85
C GLY A 257 5.79 2.35 -8.85
N ASN A 258 5.35 3.50 -9.33
CA ASN A 258 6.07 4.34 -10.28
C ASN A 258 6.20 5.77 -9.74
N PHE A 259 7.35 6.38 -9.95
CA PHE A 259 7.62 7.72 -9.45
C PHE A 259 6.68 8.78 -10.06
N ASP A 260 6.31 8.64 -11.34
CA ASP A 260 5.40 9.59 -12.00
C ASP A 260 4.04 9.68 -11.31
N HIS A 261 3.45 8.53 -10.95
CA HIS A 261 2.18 8.47 -10.21
C HIS A 261 2.32 9.00 -8.78
N PHE A 262 3.42 8.65 -8.11
CA PHE A 262 3.71 9.17 -6.79
C PHE A 262 3.86 10.70 -6.82
N LYS A 263 4.65 11.21 -7.77
CA LYS A 263 4.83 12.65 -7.97
C LYS A 263 3.52 13.35 -8.31
N PHE A 264 2.70 12.77 -9.20
CA PHE A 264 1.38 13.30 -9.54
C PHE A 264 0.50 13.44 -8.30
N ALA A 265 0.44 12.41 -7.44
CA ALA A 265 -0.36 12.47 -6.21
C ALA A 265 0.08 13.60 -5.28
N VAL A 266 1.40 13.81 -5.15
CA VAL A 266 1.96 14.85 -4.30
C VAL A 266 1.72 16.24 -4.88
N ASP A 267 1.99 16.43 -6.17
CA ASP A 267 1.86 17.72 -6.85
C ASP A 267 0.40 18.24 -6.87
N HIS A 268 -0.59 17.34 -6.98
CA HIS A 268 -2.01 17.71 -7.06
C HIS A 268 -2.76 17.55 -5.74
N LEU A 269 -2.08 17.19 -4.63
CA LEU A 269 -2.76 16.92 -3.35
C LEU A 269 -3.59 18.12 -2.87
N ASP A 270 -3.03 19.32 -2.88
CA ASP A 270 -3.70 20.53 -2.39
C ASP A 270 -4.92 20.89 -3.28
N GLU A 271 -4.81 20.69 -4.59
CA GLU A 271 -5.91 20.85 -5.54
C GLU A 271 -7.04 19.85 -5.23
N MET A 272 -6.70 18.57 -5.04
CA MET A 272 -7.70 17.52 -4.73
C MET A 272 -8.39 17.74 -3.39
N LEU A 273 -7.69 18.27 -2.40
CA LEU A 273 -8.25 18.61 -1.10
C LEU A 273 -9.14 19.84 -1.15
N ALA A 274 -8.81 20.82 -2.00
CA ALA A 274 -9.63 22.02 -2.22
C ALA A 274 -10.88 21.74 -3.05
N ASN A 275 -10.82 20.75 -3.95
CA ASN A 275 -11.90 20.33 -4.85
C ASN A 275 -12.24 18.85 -4.60
N PRO A 276 -12.99 18.52 -3.54
CA PRO A 276 -13.30 17.15 -3.18
C PRO A 276 -14.11 16.43 -4.26
N PHE A 277 -14.23 15.12 -4.14
CA PHE A 277 -14.94 14.25 -5.07
C PHE A 277 -16.37 14.74 -5.35
N SER A 278 -16.69 14.94 -6.62
CA SER A 278 -17.94 15.53 -7.10
C SER A 278 -18.83 14.53 -7.85
N ASP A 279 -20.06 14.95 -8.18
CA ASP A 279 -20.96 14.17 -9.05
C ASP A 279 -20.43 14.04 -10.48
N GLU A 280 -19.68 15.02 -10.96
CA GLU A 280 -18.98 14.99 -12.25
C GLU A 280 -17.87 13.94 -12.24
N ASP A 281 -17.05 13.91 -11.20
CA ASP A 281 -16.02 12.86 -10.98
C ASP A 281 -16.68 11.48 -10.96
N ARG A 282 -17.81 11.33 -10.26
CA ARG A 282 -18.58 10.09 -10.20
C ARG A 282 -19.08 9.63 -11.56
N LYS A 283 -19.65 10.55 -12.35
CA LYS A 283 -20.11 10.25 -13.72
C LYS A 283 -18.94 9.80 -14.61
N LEU A 284 -17.81 10.49 -14.50
CA LEU A 284 -16.58 10.17 -15.24
C LEU A 284 -16.09 8.75 -14.93
N LEU A 285 -15.94 8.41 -13.64
CA LEU A 285 -15.51 7.08 -13.22
C LEU A 285 -16.54 5.99 -13.58
N THR A 286 -17.85 6.26 -13.45
CA THR A 286 -18.91 5.31 -13.83
C THR A 286 -18.86 4.98 -15.32
N ALA A 287 -18.69 6.01 -16.18
CA ALA A 287 -18.57 5.82 -17.61
C ALA A 287 -17.30 5.04 -17.99
N HIS A 288 -16.21 5.22 -17.24
CA HIS A 288 -14.97 4.47 -17.45
C HIS A 288 -15.08 3.03 -16.94
N LEU A 289 -15.73 2.81 -15.80
CA LEU A 289 -15.93 1.48 -15.21
C LEU A 289 -16.63 0.53 -16.20
N ALA A 290 -17.60 1.02 -16.98
CA ALA A 290 -18.27 0.22 -18.01
C ALA A 290 -17.31 -0.36 -19.07
N LYS A 291 -16.12 0.22 -19.25
CA LYS A 291 -15.09 -0.22 -20.21
C LYS A 291 -14.09 -1.21 -19.61
N VAL A 292 -13.95 -1.23 -18.27
CA VAL A 292 -12.87 -1.96 -17.58
C VAL A 292 -13.37 -2.97 -16.54
N LYS A 293 -14.68 -3.07 -16.31
CA LYS A 293 -15.29 -3.95 -15.30
C LYS A 293 -14.93 -5.44 -15.45
N ASP A 294 -14.60 -5.87 -16.68
CA ASP A 294 -14.27 -7.27 -16.96
C ASP A 294 -12.79 -7.61 -16.66
N TYR A 295 -12.06 -6.68 -16.04
CA TYR A 295 -10.67 -6.86 -15.62
C TYR A 295 -10.54 -6.69 -14.10
N PRO A 296 -11.01 -7.68 -13.29
CA PRO A 296 -10.95 -7.61 -11.83
C PRO A 296 -9.50 -7.59 -11.34
N PHE A 297 -9.27 -6.98 -10.16
CA PHE A 297 -7.91 -6.86 -9.61
C PHE A 297 -7.40 -8.12 -8.94
N PHE A 298 -8.30 -8.98 -8.49
CA PHE A 298 -8.00 -10.20 -7.77
C PHE A 298 -8.79 -11.37 -8.39
N ASP A 299 -8.42 -12.58 -8.05
CA ASP A 299 -9.21 -13.75 -8.41
C ASP A 299 -10.53 -13.82 -7.61
N GLU A 300 -11.42 -14.72 -8.00
CA GLU A 300 -12.75 -14.87 -7.39
C GLU A 300 -12.70 -15.23 -5.90
N THR A 301 -11.58 -15.75 -5.41
CA THR A 301 -11.43 -16.14 -3.99
C THR A 301 -11.26 -14.94 -3.07
N CYS A 302 -10.93 -13.78 -3.62
CA CYS A 302 -10.74 -12.54 -2.87
C CYS A 302 -12.00 -11.67 -2.75
N TYR A 303 -13.09 -12.01 -3.47
CA TYR A 303 -14.35 -11.23 -3.49
C TYR A 303 -15.37 -11.71 -2.47
#